data_b83e5e0ab5c5d34287a147c8a6edb7ff
#
_entry.id   b83e5e0ab5c5d34287a147c8a6edb7ff
#
_cell.length_a   1.000
_cell.length_b   1.000
_cell.length_c   1.000
_cell.angle_alpha   90.00
_cell.angle_beta   90.00
_cell.angle_gamma   90.00
#
_symmetry.space_group_name_H-M   'P 1'
#
loop_
_entity.id
_entity.type
_entity.pdbx_description
1 polymer ?
#
loop_
_entity_poly.entity_id
_entity_poly.type
_entity_poly.pdbx_seq_one_letter_code
_entity_poly.pdbx_strand_id
1 'polypeptide(L)' 'MNLYSEQLYRHFQGLPKGDYIHIRDELCKFMKWSLAKYYNKVMGKTRINYQERVLIESFFNKKIFKID' A
#
# COMPACT_ATOMS: atom_id res chain seq x y z
N MET A 1 -8.86 -11.48 -2.79
CA MET A 1 -8.21 -10.23 -2.34
C MET A 1 -9.09 -9.60 -1.27
N ASN A 2 -8.51 -9.20 -0.14
CA ASN A 2 -9.30 -8.57 0.91
C ASN A 2 -9.48 -7.08 0.64
N LEU A 3 -10.39 -6.45 1.38
CA LEU A 3 -10.75 -5.05 1.14
C LEU A 3 -9.56 -4.10 1.22
N TYR A 4 -8.71 -4.26 2.22
CA TYR A 4 -7.58 -3.34 2.41
C TYR A 4 -6.54 -3.48 1.31
N SER A 5 -6.26 -4.71 0.89
CA SER A 5 -5.34 -4.94 -0.22
C SER A 5 -5.87 -4.31 -1.50
N GLU A 6 -7.16 -4.45 -1.76
CA GLU A 6 -7.79 -3.86 -2.93
C GLU A 6 -7.72 -2.34 -2.88
N GLN A 7 -7.98 -1.74 -1.73
CA GLN A 7 -7.92 -0.29 -1.59
C GLN A 7 -6.51 0.24 -1.83
N LEU A 8 -5.49 -0.46 -1.31
CA LEU A 8 -4.11 -0.07 -1.55
C LEU A 8 -3.74 -0.22 -3.01
N TYR A 9 -4.13 -1.33 -3.62
CA TYR A 9 -3.88 -1.57 -5.03
C TYR A 9 -4.49 -0.46 -5.89
N ARG A 10 -5.73 -0.09 -5.63
CA ARG A 10 -6.43 0.96 -6.38
C ARG A 10 -5.76 2.31 -6.19
N HIS A 11 -5.24 2.58 -4.99
CA HIS A 11 -4.52 3.82 -4.74
C HIS A 11 -3.29 3.91 -5.65
N PHE A 12 -2.53 2.82 -5.76
CA PHE A 12 -1.37 2.79 -6.64
C PHE A 12 -1.76 2.91 -8.11
N GLN A 13 -2.90 2.32 -8.49
CA GLN A 13 -3.38 2.43 -9.86
C GLN A 13 -3.72 3.87 -10.26
N GLY A 14 -4.08 4.70 -9.29
CA GLY A 14 -4.41 6.10 -9.54
C GLY A 14 -3.20 7.03 -9.59
N LEU A 15 -2.00 6.52 -9.32
CA LEU A 15 -0.80 7.35 -9.37
C LEU A 15 -0.34 7.56 -10.82
N PRO A 16 0.30 8.72 -11.12
CA PRO A 16 0.88 8.92 -12.44
C PRO A 16 1.86 7.81 -12.79
N LYS A 17 1.86 7.40 -14.05
CA LYS A 17 2.68 6.26 -14.49
C LYS A 17 4.17 6.45 -14.19
N GLY A 18 4.67 7.67 -14.34
CA GLY A 18 6.08 7.94 -14.09
C GLY A 18 6.48 7.85 -12.63
N ASP A 19 5.53 7.92 -11.72
CA ASP A 19 5.81 7.98 -10.28
C ASP A 19 5.59 6.65 -9.57
N TYR A 20 4.91 5.71 -10.21
CA TYR A 20 4.51 4.46 -9.56
C TYR A 20 5.68 3.71 -8.93
N ILE A 21 6.72 3.45 -9.72
CA ILE A 21 7.86 2.66 -9.24
C ILE A 21 8.60 3.39 -8.13
N HIS A 22 8.80 4.70 -8.29
CA HIS A 22 9.48 5.49 -7.28
C HIS A 22 8.71 5.48 -5.95
N ILE A 23 7.41 5.71 -6.02
CA ILE A 23 6.58 5.75 -4.81
C ILE A 23 6.51 4.38 -4.16
N ARG A 24 6.40 3.31 -4.96
CA ARG A 24 6.45 1.94 -4.44
C ARG A 24 7.73 1.70 -3.66
N ASP A 25 8.88 2.08 -4.25
CA ASP A 25 10.16 1.85 -3.61
C ASP A 25 10.30 2.66 -2.32
N GLU A 26 9.81 3.91 -2.32
CA GLU A 26 9.85 4.74 -1.13
C GLU A 26 8.93 4.17 -0.03
N LEU A 27 7.76 3.67 -0.39
CA LEU A 27 6.88 3.04 0.58
C LEU A 27 7.52 1.80 1.17
N CYS A 28 8.17 0.98 0.34
CA CYS A 28 8.84 -0.21 0.83
C CYS A 28 9.94 0.15 1.84
N LYS A 29 10.71 1.19 1.57
CA LYS A 29 11.71 1.67 2.52
C LYS A 29 11.07 2.12 3.82
N PHE A 30 9.99 2.88 3.72
CA PHE A 30 9.29 3.41 4.89
C PHE A 30 8.74 2.28 5.76
N MET A 31 8.17 1.26 5.12
CA MET A 31 7.56 0.13 5.82
C MET A 31 8.57 -0.97 6.16
N LYS A 32 9.80 -0.86 5.65
CA LYS A 32 10.82 -1.91 5.78
C LYS A 32 10.35 -3.23 5.17
N TRP A 33 9.67 -3.13 4.04
CA TRP A 33 9.19 -4.27 3.29
C TRP A 33 10.16 -4.60 2.16
N SER A 34 10.33 -5.91 1.91
CA SER A 34 10.93 -6.34 0.65
C SER A 34 9.90 -6.17 -0.47
N LEU A 35 10.37 -6.20 -1.71
CA LEU A 35 9.47 -6.09 -2.85
C LEU A 35 8.47 -7.26 -2.86
N ALA A 36 8.93 -8.45 -2.50
CA ALA A 36 8.04 -9.61 -2.41
C ALA A 36 6.95 -9.40 -1.37
N LYS A 37 7.30 -8.83 -0.23
CA LYS A 37 6.33 -8.55 0.82
C LYS A 37 5.31 -7.52 0.36
N TYR A 38 5.77 -6.48 -0.35
CA TYR A 38 4.88 -5.49 -0.93
C TYR A 38 3.84 -6.15 -1.84
N TYR A 39 4.29 -6.98 -2.78
CA TYR A 39 3.36 -7.65 -3.69
C TYR A 39 2.40 -8.57 -2.97
N ASN A 40 2.87 -9.29 -1.94
CA ASN A 40 1.98 -10.13 -1.15
C ASN A 40 0.89 -9.31 -0.47
N LYS A 41 1.23 -8.11 0.00
CA LYS A 41 0.24 -7.23 0.64
C LYS A 41 -0.78 -6.70 -0.37
N VAL A 42 -0.33 -6.19 -1.51
CA VAL A 42 -1.26 -5.63 -2.49
C VAL A 42 -2.08 -6.68 -3.22
N MET A 43 -1.55 -7.90 -3.33
CA MET A 43 -2.29 -8.99 -3.97
C MET A 43 -3.22 -9.74 -3.01
N GLY A 44 -3.19 -9.37 -1.73
CA GLY A 44 -4.08 -9.96 -0.75
C GLY A 44 -3.64 -11.31 -0.21
N LYS A 45 -2.39 -11.72 -0.48
CA LYS A 45 -1.87 -12.99 0.06
C LYS A 45 -1.57 -12.91 1.54
N THR A 46 -1.22 -11.72 2.02
CA THR A 46 -1.05 -11.46 3.45
C THR A 46 -1.89 -10.25 3.81
N ARG A 47 -2.34 -10.19 5.06
CA ARG A 47 -3.17 -9.08 5.52
C ARG A 47 -2.36 -7.83 5.78
N ILE A 48 -2.98 -6.68 5.53
CA ILE A 48 -2.46 -5.40 5.97
C ILE A 48 -3.08 -5.13 7.33
N ASN A 49 -2.28 -5.22 8.39
CA ASN A 49 -2.81 -5.04 9.74
C ASN A 49 -3.05 -3.57 10.05
N TYR A 50 -3.65 -3.30 11.21
CA TYR A 50 -4.03 -1.95 11.59
C TYR A 50 -2.83 -0.99 11.61
N GLN A 51 -1.72 -1.39 12.22
CA GLN A 51 -0.54 -0.55 12.29
C GLN A 51 0.00 -0.23 10.91
N GLU A 52 0.02 -1.23 10.03
CA GLU A 52 0.46 -1.03 8.65
C GLU A 52 -0.43 -0.04 7.93
N ARG A 53 -1.75 -0.13 8.12
CA ARG A 53 -2.69 0.81 7.50
C ARG A 53 -2.44 2.24 7.97
N VAL A 54 -2.24 2.43 9.27
CA VAL A 54 -1.95 3.75 9.82
C VAL A 54 -0.67 4.32 9.23
N LEU A 55 0.38 3.50 9.15
CA LEU A 55 1.66 3.94 8.61
C LEU A 55 1.57 4.27 7.12
N ILE A 56 0.84 3.48 6.37
CA ILE A 56 0.68 3.73 4.93
C ILE A 56 -0.08 5.04 4.70
N GLU A 57 -1.13 5.27 5.45
CA GLU A 57 -1.88 6.53 5.34
C GLU A 57 -1.02 7.72 5.75
N SER A 58 -0.17 7.54 6.75
CA SER A 58 0.77 8.58 7.16
C SER A 58 1.78 8.88 6.05
N PHE A 59 2.28 7.83 5.39
CA PHE A 59 3.23 7.98 4.29
C PHE A 59 2.64 8.81 3.15
N PHE A 60 1.40 8.51 2.77
CA PHE A 60 0.73 9.22 1.68
C PHE A 60 0.07 10.52 2.14
N ASN A 61 -0.01 10.73 3.44
CA ASN A 61 -0.73 11.88 4.02
C ASN A 61 -2.16 11.97 3.48
N LYS A 62 -2.82 10.81 3.41
CA LYS A 62 -4.16 10.70 2.82
C LYS A 62 -4.87 9.49 3.40
N LYS A 63 -6.18 9.60 3.58
CA LYS A 63 -6.96 8.46 4.02
C LYS A 63 -7.21 7.54 2.83
N ILE A 64 -6.74 6.30 2.95
CA ILE A 64 -6.80 5.31 1.88
C ILE A 64 -7.76 4.18 2.24
N PHE A 65 -7.69 3.72 3.49
CA PHE A 65 -8.44 2.56 3.94
C PHE A 65 -9.75 3.00 4.58
N LYS A 66 -10.84 2.66 3.94
CA LYS A 66 -12.17 3.00 4.44
C LYS A 66 -12.88 1.73 4.82
N ILE A 67 -13.47 1.75 6.01
CA ILE A 67 -14.31 0.66 6.48
C ILE A 67 -15.74 1.14 6.29
N ASP A 68 -16.51 0.36 5.56
CA ASP A 68 -17.93 0.67 5.38
C ASP A 68 -18.76 0.06 6.50
#